data_63cf040827066aafe3a7f0bcc8069861
#
_entry.id   63cf040827066aafe3a7f0bcc8069861
#
_cell.length_a   1.000
_cell.length_b   1.000
_cell.length_c   1.000
_cell.angle_alpha   90.00
_cell.angle_beta   90.00
_cell.angle_gamma   90.00
#
_symmetry.space_group_name_H-M   'P 1'
#
loop_
_entity.id
_entity.type
_entity.pdbx_description
1 polymer ?
#
loop_
_entity_poly.entity_id
_entity_poly.type
_entity_poly.pdbx_seq_one_letter_code
_entity_poly.pdbx_strand_id
1 'polypeptide(L)'
;MCSSDLEELGGEAKLRECIAYVQSLGYKIVAHTCRTDIYEISKGWNNGYDAARKADGSLVERYAIGGGMMYDICYKQSYEKYYKEEEPKVADLGFRGLEYIDVLSVIYPHECHNPEHPVNRKEAAELANKMLGGLRDMFGGSQSEGGAYYVAKSLDYALYASMRMNRMQKYEMVDEYVPVWHIVFNGYILNNAAAQTVNYPLKEPISALRVIEYASRPIFYFYSAYRGAGRNWMGETDLTIKDKKDLERSVAVIKKGYDEFKTLQYLQLCHLDDNYELAKGVKCSHYSDGTRVVVNYTKEPYIFEGQEVAPENYIVVKR
;
A
#
# COMPACT_ATOMS: atom_id res chain seq x y z
N MET A 1 13.38 13.82 9.43
CA MET A 1 12.66 14.79 10.27
C MET A 1 11.23 14.28 10.41
N CYS A 2 10.80 14.03 11.63
CA CYS A 2 9.39 13.72 11.89
C CYS A 2 8.58 15.02 11.75
N SER A 3 7.34 14.93 11.22
CA SER A 3 6.44 16.11 11.12
C SER A 3 6.15 16.76 12.48
N SER A 4 6.35 16.03 13.58
CA SER A 4 6.26 16.56 14.95
C SER A 4 7.29 17.64 15.27
N ASP A 5 8.42 17.69 14.54
CA ASP A 5 9.49 18.67 14.75
C ASP A 5 9.27 19.97 13.94
N LEU A 6 8.19 20.05 13.12
CA LEU A 6 7.94 21.20 12.25
C LEU A 6 7.02 22.22 12.95
N GLU A 7 7.62 23.23 13.57
CA GLU A 7 6.89 24.33 14.21
C GLU A 7 5.90 25.03 13.26
N GLU A 8 6.26 25.17 11.99
CA GLU A 8 5.42 25.76 10.94
C GLU A 8 4.08 25.03 10.74
N LEU A 9 4.03 23.72 11.06
CA LEU A 9 2.81 22.90 11.03
C LEU A 9 2.13 22.79 12.41
N GLY A 10 2.63 23.55 13.41
CA GLY A 10 2.12 23.54 14.77
C GLY A 10 2.84 22.59 15.73
N GLY A 11 3.89 21.90 15.27
CA GLY A 11 4.72 21.02 16.06
C GLY A 11 3.97 19.80 16.62
N GLU A 12 4.58 19.16 17.61
CA GLU A 12 4.04 17.93 18.22
C GLU A 12 2.67 18.12 18.86
N ALA A 13 2.45 19.25 19.56
CA ALA A 13 1.18 19.50 20.24
C ALA A 13 -0.02 19.50 19.28
N LYS A 14 0.11 20.17 18.13
CA LYS A 14 -0.93 20.19 17.11
C LYS A 14 -1.09 18.87 16.38
N LEU A 15 -0.03 18.11 16.21
CA LEU A 15 -0.10 16.77 15.65
C LEU A 15 -0.89 15.84 16.58
N ARG A 16 -0.61 15.84 17.88
CA ARG A 16 -1.37 15.06 18.88
C ARG A 16 -2.85 15.46 18.93
N GLU A 17 -3.15 16.76 18.88
CA GLU A 17 -4.53 17.28 18.79
C GLU A 17 -5.24 16.74 17.52
N CYS A 18 -4.58 16.81 16.38
CA CYS A 18 -5.09 16.30 15.10
C CYS A 18 -5.36 14.79 15.15
N ILE A 19 -4.42 14.00 15.67
CA ILE A 19 -4.56 12.55 15.84
C ILE A 19 -5.79 12.24 16.70
N ALA A 20 -5.89 12.86 17.87
CA ALA A 20 -7.01 12.65 18.78
C ALA A 20 -8.35 13.04 18.15
N TYR A 21 -8.40 14.17 17.43
CA TYR A 21 -9.59 14.62 16.73
C TYR A 21 -10.06 13.64 15.66
N VAL A 22 -9.14 13.19 14.78
CA VAL A 22 -9.47 12.23 13.72
C VAL A 22 -9.98 10.91 14.31
N GLN A 23 -9.37 10.42 15.39
CA GLN A 23 -9.80 9.21 16.07
C GLN A 23 -11.17 9.38 16.75
N SER A 24 -11.46 10.56 17.30
CA SER A 24 -12.76 10.85 17.91
C SER A 24 -13.92 10.79 16.90
N LEU A 25 -13.63 10.99 15.62
CA LEU A 25 -14.58 10.84 14.52
C LEU A 25 -14.74 9.36 14.05
N GLY A 26 -14.06 8.42 14.69
CA GLY A 26 -14.10 6.99 14.35
C GLY A 26 -13.13 6.58 13.24
N TYR A 27 -12.27 7.47 12.76
CA TYR A 27 -11.27 7.16 11.76
C TYR A 27 -9.98 6.59 12.37
N LYS A 28 -9.21 5.88 11.55
CA LYS A 28 -7.82 5.54 11.84
C LYS A 28 -6.92 6.58 11.20
N ILE A 29 -5.91 7.02 11.91
CA ILE A 29 -4.84 7.85 11.37
C ILE A 29 -3.53 7.08 11.53
N VAL A 30 -2.74 7.03 10.47
CA VAL A 30 -1.57 6.16 10.34
C VAL A 30 -0.36 7.04 10.03
N ALA A 31 0.73 6.85 10.73
CA ALA A 31 1.99 7.47 10.34
C ALA A 31 2.60 6.72 9.15
N HIS A 32 3.59 7.33 8.50
CA HIS A 32 4.33 6.77 7.39
C HIS A 32 5.81 6.81 7.74
N THR A 33 6.36 5.65 8.07
CA THR A 33 7.78 5.49 8.37
C THR A 33 8.48 4.70 7.28
N CYS A 34 9.80 4.77 7.21
CA CYS A 34 10.61 3.95 6.32
C CYS A 34 11.75 3.31 7.12
N ARG A 35 11.97 2.00 6.87
CA ARG A 35 12.98 1.20 7.57
C ARG A 35 13.89 0.42 6.62
N THR A 36 13.86 0.76 5.34
CA THR A 36 14.55 0.00 4.28
C THR A 36 15.72 0.74 3.66
N ASP A 37 15.83 2.04 3.89
CA ASP A 37 16.83 2.88 3.25
C ASP A 37 17.41 3.93 4.20
N ILE A 38 18.60 4.40 3.86
CA ILE A 38 19.34 5.45 4.56
C ILE A 38 20.05 6.34 3.53
N TYR A 39 20.28 7.60 3.91
CA TYR A 39 20.90 8.63 3.07
C TYR A 39 22.09 9.26 3.75
N GLU A 40 23.02 9.84 2.99
CA GLU A 40 24.18 10.54 3.54
C GLU A 40 23.79 11.72 4.46
N ILE A 41 22.65 12.36 4.18
CA ILE A 41 22.10 13.44 5.02
C ILE A 41 21.40 12.94 6.29
N SER A 42 21.22 11.62 6.45
CA SER A 42 20.57 11.06 7.64
C SER A 42 21.48 11.24 8.87
N LYS A 43 20.89 11.62 10.02
CA LYS A 43 21.63 11.75 11.29
C LYS A 43 22.40 10.47 11.68
N GLY A 44 21.91 9.29 11.27
CA GLY A 44 22.50 7.99 11.52
C GLY A 44 23.51 7.52 10.47
N TRP A 45 23.86 8.33 9.47
CA TRP A 45 24.69 7.89 8.34
C TRP A 45 26.01 7.23 8.72
N ASN A 46 26.78 7.82 9.65
CA ASN A 46 28.04 7.29 10.16
C ASN A 46 28.92 6.62 9.07
N ASN A 47 29.24 7.37 8.01
CA ASN A 47 30.01 6.87 6.86
C ASN A 47 29.46 5.56 6.24
N GLY A 48 28.14 5.40 6.26
CA GLY A 48 27.47 4.22 5.71
C GLY A 48 27.62 2.95 6.57
N TYR A 49 27.94 3.10 7.85
CA TYR A 49 28.08 1.95 8.76
C TYR A 49 26.82 1.09 8.80
N ASP A 50 25.64 1.72 8.90
CA ASP A 50 24.35 1.03 9.00
C ASP A 50 23.80 0.59 7.63
N ALA A 51 24.40 1.05 6.51
CA ALA A 51 24.02 0.62 5.19
C ALA A 51 24.44 -0.84 4.92
N ALA A 52 23.65 -1.53 4.11
CA ALA A 52 23.97 -2.89 3.69
C ALA A 52 25.21 -2.91 2.78
N ARG A 53 26.01 -3.96 2.92
CA ARG A 53 27.22 -4.18 2.10
C ARG A 53 27.08 -5.41 1.23
N LYS A 54 27.60 -5.30 0.00
CA LYS A 54 27.80 -6.42 -0.91
C LYS A 54 28.99 -7.28 -0.46
N ALA A 55 29.16 -8.44 -1.07
CA ALA A 55 30.27 -9.35 -0.76
C ALA A 55 31.66 -8.75 -1.02
N ASP A 56 31.77 -7.77 -1.92
CA ASP A 56 33.01 -7.03 -2.19
C ASP A 56 33.27 -5.87 -1.21
N GLY A 57 32.39 -5.68 -0.22
CA GLY A 57 32.47 -4.63 0.78
C GLY A 57 31.86 -3.29 0.36
N SER A 58 31.47 -3.10 -0.89
CA SER A 58 30.81 -1.88 -1.36
C SER A 58 29.39 -1.76 -0.79
N LEU A 59 28.89 -0.51 -0.67
CA LEU A 59 27.54 -0.25 -0.23
C LEU A 59 26.50 -0.69 -1.28
N VAL A 60 25.31 -1.06 -0.83
CA VAL A 60 24.19 -1.37 -1.72
C VAL A 60 23.46 -0.08 -2.06
N GLU A 61 23.82 0.49 -3.21
CA GLU A 61 23.21 1.69 -3.79
C GLU A 61 21.98 1.34 -4.62
N ARG A 62 20.96 2.21 -4.61
CA ARG A 62 19.77 2.10 -5.46
C ARG A 62 19.75 3.20 -6.52
N TYR A 63 19.20 4.36 -6.19
CA TYR A 63 19.08 5.51 -7.08
C TYR A 63 19.00 6.80 -6.26
N ALA A 64 19.31 7.92 -6.90
CA ALA A 64 19.18 9.22 -6.25
C ALA A 64 17.72 9.69 -6.19
N ILE A 65 17.29 10.18 -5.04
CA ILE A 65 15.98 10.76 -4.79
C ILE A 65 16.16 12.03 -3.93
N GLY A 66 15.09 12.63 -3.45
CA GLY A 66 15.11 13.92 -2.73
C GLY A 66 16.11 14.08 -1.59
N GLY A 67 16.56 12.97 -0.98
CA GLY A 67 17.61 12.96 0.06
C GLY A 67 19.05 12.74 -0.45
N GLY A 68 19.25 12.64 -1.77
CA GLY A 68 20.51 12.24 -2.38
C GLY A 68 20.51 10.78 -2.80
N MET A 69 21.69 10.14 -2.83
CA MET A 69 21.81 8.71 -3.11
C MET A 69 21.12 7.91 -2.00
N MET A 70 20.25 6.99 -2.39
CA MET A 70 19.60 6.04 -1.52
C MET A 70 20.44 4.78 -1.38
N TYR A 71 20.68 4.36 -0.15
CA TYR A 71 21.36 3.10 0.17
C TYR A 71 20.42 2.18 0.91
N ASP A 72 20.46 0.88 0.62
CA ASP A 72 19.75 -0.10 1.45
C ASP A 72 20.33 -0.12 2.85
N ILE A 73 19.48 -0.04 3.86
CA ILE A 73 19.91 -0.21 5.25
C ILE A 73 20.04 -1.70 5.58
N CYS A 74 21.04 -2.08 6.37
CA CYS A 74 21.11 -3.44 6.88
C CYS A 74 19.90 -3.74 7.77
N TYR A 75 19.15 -4.81 7.51
CA TYR A 75 17.95 -5.16 8.28
C TYR A 75 18.20 -5.33 9.78
N LYS A 76 19.40 -5.79 10.17
CA LYS A 76 19.78 -5.90 11.58
C LYS A 76 19.91 -4.51 12.22
N GLN A 77 20.59 -3.57 11.54
CA GLN A 77 20.71 -2.19 12.03
C GLN A 77 19.36 -1.48 12.01
N SER A 78 18.57 -1.68 10.96
CA SER A 78 17.21 -1.15 10.88
C SER A 78 16.37 -1.57 12.08
N TYR A 79 16.35 -2.86 12.43
CA TYR A 79 15.58 -3.38 13.54
C TYR A 79 16.14 -2.98 14.89
N GLU A 80 17.45 -3.24 15.15
CA GLU A 80 18.04 -3.11 16.48
C GLU A 80 18.22 -1.65 16.92
N LYS A 81 18.49 -0.76 15.97
CA LYS A 81 18.79 0.65 16.24
C LYS A 81 17.58 1.53 15.95
N TYR A 82 17.10 1.54 14.70
CA TYR A 82 16.11 2.53 14.30
C TYR A 82 14.68 2.13 14.69
N TYR A 83 14.26 0.89 14.38
CA TYR A 83 12.92 0.44 14.72
C TYR A 83 12.66 0.46 16.22
N LYS A 84 13.52 -0.15 17.01
CA LYS A 84 13.35 -0.22 18.48
C LYS A 84 13.39 1.15 19.17
N GLU A 85 14.09 2.11 18.59
CA GLU A 85 14.20 3.44 19.18
C GLU A 85 13.10 4.39 18.71
N GLU A 86 12.73 4.34 17.43
CA GLU A 86 11.87 5.35 16.81
C GLU A 86 10.39 4.98 16.81
N GLU A 87 10.03 3.70 16.59
CA GLU A 87 8.62 3.31 16.56
C GLU A 87 7.87 3.55 17.88
N PRO A 88 8.47 3.31 19.07
CA PRO A 88 7.82 3.70 20.32
C PRO A 88 7.54 5.21 20.43
N LYS A 89 8.41 6.06 19.89
CA LYS A 89 8.21 7.52 19.86
C LYS A 89 7.03 7.90 18.96
N VAL A 90 6.90 7.23 17.80
CA VAL A 90 5.74 7.41 16.90
C VAL A 90 4.44 6.97 17.60
N ALA A 91 4.47 5.82 18.27
CA ALA A 91 3.32 5.34 19.05
C ALA A 91 2.92 6.30 20.19
N ASP A 92 3.90 6.93 20.85
CA ASP A 92 3.67 7.93 21.91
C ASP A 92 2.96 9.18 21.40
N LEU A 93 3.09 9.54 20.11
CA LEU A 93 2.31 10.61 19.50
C LEU A 93 0.79 10.36 19.49
N GLY A 94 0.37 9.12 19.72
CA GLY A 94 -1.03 8.75 19.83
C GLY A 94 -1.62 8.00 18.63
N PHE A 95 -0.85 7.69 17.61
CA PHE A 95 -1.31 6.84 16.49
C PHE A 95 -1.81 5.49 16.99
N ARG A 96 -2.99 5.05 16.52
CA ARG A 96 -3.62 3.78 16.91
C ARG A 96 -4.42 3.19 15.76
N GLY A 97 -4.40 1.86 15.69
CA GLY A 97 -5.16 1.06 14.74
C GLY A 97 -4.31 0.41 13.67
N LEU A 98 -3.38 1.14 13.09
CA LEU A 98 -2.38 0.67 12.12
C LEU A 98 -1.14 1.56 12.19
N GLU A 99 -0.01 1.02 11.74
CA GLU A 99 1.18 1.78 11.38
C GLU A 99 1.72 1.30 10.05
N TYR A 100 2.21 2.23 9.22
CA TYR A 100 2.71 1.95 7.88
C TYR A 100 4.23 2.09 7.81
N ILE A 101 4.91 0.97 7.53
CA ILE A 101 6.32 0.98 7.14
C ILE A 101 6.40 0.87 5.61
N ASP A 102 6.94 1.90 4.98
CA ASP A 102 7.06 1.99 3.53
C ASP A 102 7.94 0.89 2.95
N VAL A 103 7.57 0.38 1.79
CA VAL A 103 8.25 -0.60 0.93
C VAL A 103 8.73 -1.90 1.59
N LEU A 104 8.56 -2.08 2.90
CA LEU A 104 9.09 -3.25 3.63
C LEU A 104 8.52 -4.57 3.12
N SER A 105 7.27 -4.59 2.63
CA SER A 105 6.59 -5.79 2.12
C SER A 105 6.62 -5.91 0.58
N VAL A 106 7.33 -5.04 -0.13
CA VAL A 106 7.48 -5.11 -1.60
C VAL A 106 8.92 -5.36 -2.03
N ILE A 107 9.87 -5.00 -1.20
CA ILE A 107 11.29 -5.25 -1.43
C ILE A 107 11.63 -6.66 -0.95
N TYR A 108 12.29 -7.44 -1.82
CA TYR A 108 12.79 -8.75 -1.38
C TYR A 108 13.91 -8.57 -0.37
N PRO A 109 13.93 -9.39 0.71
CA PRO A 109 14.98 -9.34 1.70
C PRO A 109 16.35 -9.49 1.05
N HIS A 110 17.27 -8.61 1.40
CA HIS A 110 18.65 -8.63 0.87
C HIS A 110 19.65 -8.98 1.96
N GLU A 111 20.79 -9.45 1.53
CA GLU A 111 21.92 -9.80 2.41
C GLU A 111 22.70 -8.55 2.79
N CYS A 112 23.36 -8.60 3.93
CA CYS A 112 24.37 -7.65 4.33
C CYS A 112 25.65 -8.40 4.69
N HIS A 113 26.74 -8.11 3.97
CA HIS A 113 28.04 -8.73 4.19
C HIS A 113 28.97 -7.90 5.07
N ASN A 114 28.45 -6.91 5.80
CA ASN A 114 29.25 -6.21 6.81
C ASN A 114 29.67 -7.18 7.92
N PRO A 115 30.99 -7.39 8.20
CA PRO A 115 31.44 -8.39 9.17
C PRO A 115 30.96 -8.12 10.62
N GLU A 116 30.62 -6.88 10.95
CA GLU A 116 30.16 -6.51 12.30
C GLU A 116 28.65 -6.76 12.49
N HIS A 117 27.87 -6.75 11.39
CA HIS A 117 26.43 -7.02 11.43
C HIS A 117 25.96 -7.78 10.18
N PRO A 118 26.51 -8.97 9.93
CA PRO A 118 26.10 -9.76 8.77
C PRO A 118 24.65 -10.22 8.91
N VAL A 119 23.96 -10.30 7.76
CA VAL A 119 22.56 -10.75 7.68
C VAL A 119 22.38 -11.50 6.37
N ASN A 120 21.89 -12.73 6.42
CA ASN A 120 21.46 -13.46 5.24
C ASN A 120 19.97 -13.15 4.91
N ARG A 121 19.50 -13.60 3.73
CA ARG A 121 18.13 -13.30 3.28
C ARG A 121 17.03 -13.84 4.21
N LYS A 122 17.26 -15.00 4.82
CA LYS A 122 16.30 -15.58 5.77
C LYS A 122 16.21 -14.73 7.02
N GLU A 123 17.35 -14.37 7.59
CA GLU A 123 17.41 -13.49 8.75
C GLU A 123 16.79 -12.11 8.45
N ALA A 124 17.05 -11.54 7.27
CA ALA A 124 16.41 -10.29 6.83
C ALA A 124 14.88 -10.42 6.77
N ALA A 125 14.35 -11.52 6.22
CA ALA A 125 12.91 -11.80 6.23
C ALA A 125 12.34 -11.96 7.64
N GLU A 126 13.07 -12.60 8.54
CA GLU A 126 12.68 -12.74 9.95
C GLU A 126 12.64 -11.39 10.66
N LEU A 127 13.63 -10.50 10.40
CA LEU A 127 13.66 -9.15 10.94
C LEU A 127 12.51 -8.28 10.40
N ALA A 128 12.19 -8.37 9.10
CA ALA A 128 11.03 -7.71 8.52
C ALA A 128 9.72 -8.15 9.22
N ASN A 129 9.57 -9.46 9.45
CA ASN A 129 8.42 -9.99 10.19
C ASN A 129 8.38 -9.53 11.65
N LYS A 130 9.54 -9.39 12.32
CA LYS A 130 9.59 -8.83 13.68
C LYS A 130 9.17 -7.37 13.71
N MET A 131 9.59 -6.57 12.72
CA MET A 131 9.15 -5.17 12.61
C MET A 131 7.64 -5.09 12.42
N LEU A 132 7.09 -5.76 11.42
CA LEU A 132 5.64 -5.73 11.15
C LEU A 132 4.81 -6.33 12.31
N GLY A 133 5.26 -7.45 12.90
CA GLY A 133 4.57 -8.05 14.05
C GLY A 133 4.55 -7.14 15.28
N GLY A 134 5.65 -6.45 15.57
CA GLY A 134 5.73 -5.52 16.68
C GLY A 134 4.84 -4.27 16.52
N LEU A 135 4.47 -3.91 15.28
CA LEU A 135 3.49 -2.83 15.06
C LEU A 135 2.10 -3.21 15.59
N ARG A 136 1.72 -4.49 15.55
CA ARG A 136 0.45 -4.94 16.13
C ARG A 136 0.37 -4.64 17.62
N ASP A 137 1.46 -4.88 18.34
CA ASP A 137 1.53 -4.66 19.78
C ASP A 137 1.50 -3.16 20.13
N MET A 138 2.19 -2.33 19.34
CA MET A 138 2.31 -0.90 19.59
C MET A 138 1.10 -0.09 19.09
N PHE A 139 0.59 -0.40 17.90
CA PHE A 139 -0.43 0.41 17.21
C PHE A 139 -1.76 -0.31 17.01
N GLY A 140 -1.80 -1.64 17.08
CA GLY A 140 -2.97 -2.47 16.85
C GLY A 140 -3.07 -3.07 15.46
N GLY A 141 -2.06 -2.88 14.59
CA GLY A 141 -1.98 -3.48 13.28
C GLY A 141 -0.79 -2.98 12.47
N SER A 142 -0.46 -3.71 11.40
CA SER A 142 0.66 -3.44 10.51
C SER A 142 0.20 -3.21 9.08
N GLN A 143 0.80 -2.22 8.41
CA GLN A 143 0.59 -1.91 7.00
C GLN A 143 1.92 -1.68 6.30
N SER A 144 2.00 -2.06 5.02
CA SER A 144 3.17 -1.75 4.20
C SER A 144 2.82 -1.77 2.71
N GLU A 145 3.70 -1.24 1.86
CA GLU A 145 3.55 -1.25 0.41
C GLU A 145 3.76 -2.65 -0.17
N GLY A 146 2.79 -3.11 -0.97
CA GLY A 146 2.83 -4.44 -1.58
C GLY A 146 2.49 -5.56 -0.59
N GLY A 147 2.45 -6.79 -1.10
CA GLY A 147 2.07 -7.97 -0.34
C GLY A 147 2.96 -9.16 -0.66
N ALA A 148 4.27 -9.09 -0.39
CA ALA A 148 5.14 -10.23 -0.61
C ALA A 148 4.83 -11.35 0.40
N TYR A 149 4.83 -12.60 -0.07
CA TYR A 149 4.45 -13.77 0.73
C TYR A 149 5.27 -13.97 2.01
N TYR A 150 6.53 -13.55 2.02
CA TYR A 150 7.43 -13.77 3.17
C TYR A 150 7.05 -12.99 4.44
N VAL A 151 6.22 -11.94 4.30
CA VAL A 151 5.69 -11.16 5.43
C VAL A 151 4.20 -11.42 5.72
N ALA A 152 3.53 -12.29 4.99
CA ALA A 152 2.09 -12.51 5.09
C ALA A 152 1.62 -12.84 6.52
N LYS A 153 2.41 -13.55 7.32
CA LYS A 153 2.08 -13.86 8.72
C LYS A 153 2.07 -12.65 9.65
N SER A 154 2.70 -11.54 9.25
CA SER A 154 2.90 -10.35 10.09
C SER A 154 2.29 -9.09 9.50
N LEU A 155 1.68 -9.18 8.31
CA LEU A 155 1.06 -8.07 7.60
C LEU A 155 -0.46 -8.12 7.75
N ASP A 156 -1.08 -7.03 8.22
CA ASP A 156 -2.54 -6.92 8.37
C ASP A 156 -3.19 -6.21 7.20
N TYR A 157 -2.45 -5.31 6.53
CA TYR A 157 -2.94 -4.56 5.41
C TYR A 157 -1.85 -4.34 4.34
N ALA A 158 -2.11 -4.80 3.13
CA ALA A 158 -1.22 -4.63 1.97
C ALA A 158 -1.69 -3.46 1.10
N LEU A 159 -0.89 -2.41 1.03
CA LEU A 159 -1.08 -1.33 0.06
C LEU A 159 -0.64 -1.82 -1.32
N TYR A 160 -1.45 -1.60 -2.37
CA TYR A 160 -1.16 -2.00 -3.75
C TYR A 160 -0.88 -3.50 -3.94
N ALA A 161 -1.72 -4.37 -3.40
CA ALA A 161 -1.55 -5.82 -3.53
C ALA A 161 -1.39 -6.30 -4.98
N SER A 162 -2.01 -5.61 -5.95
CA SER A 162 -1.95 -5.91 -7.40
C SER A 162 -0.99 -5.03 -8.20
N MET A 163 -0.03 -4.36 -7.55
CA MET A 163 0.85 -3.38 -8.21
C MET A 163 1.60 -3.95 -9.43
N ARG A 164 2.04 -5.20 -9.36
CA ARG A 164 2.79 -5.84 -10.45
C ARG A 164 1.92 -6.10 -11.68
N MET A 165 0.64 -6.41 -11.48
CA MET A 165 -0.31 -6.62 -12.56
C MET A 165 -0.38 -5.42 -13.50
N ASN A 166 -0.43 -4.21 -12.94
CA ASN A 166 -0.53 -2.97 -13.72
C ASN A 166 0.72 -2.69 -14.56
N ARG A 167 1.89 -3.19 -14.13
CA ARG A 167 3.15 -3.07 -14.87
C ARG A 167 3.33 -4.17 -15.90
N MET A 168 2.87 -5.39 -15.63
CA MET A 168 3.13 -6.55 -16.47
C MET A 168 2.28 -6.60 -17.74
N GLN A 169 1.18 -5.87 -17.82
CA GLN A 169 0.37 -5.74 -19.04
C GLN A 169 1.14 -5.19 -20.26
N LYS A 170 2.35 -4.71 -20.07
CA LYS A 170 3.22 -4.17 -21.12
C LYS A 170 4.26 -5.17 -21.63
N TYR A 171 4.35 -6.37 -21.07
CA TYR A 171 5.33 -7.38 -21.50
C TYR A 171 4.69 -8.32 -22.52
N GLU A 172 5.26 -8.38 -23.71
CA GLU A 172 4.82 -9.22 -24.84
C GLU A 172 4.76 -10.73 -24.51
N MET A 173 5.49 -11.15 -23.48
CA MET A 173 5.56 -12.55 -23.02
C MET A 173 4.52 -12.91 -21.96
N VAL A 174 3.60 -12.00 -21.62
CA VAL A 174 2.57 -12.23 -20.60
C VAL A 174 1.20 -12.30 -21.26
N ASP A 175 0.64 -13.50 -21.36
CA ASP A 175 -0.69 -13.73 -21.94
C ASP A 175 -1.80 -13.44 -20.94
N GLU A 176 -1.62 -13.87 -19.68
CA GLU A 176 -2.61 -13.74 -18.64
C GLU A 176 -2.00 -13.42 -17.29
N TYR A 177 -2.72 -12.66 -16.49
CA TYR A 177 -2.42 -12.42 -15.09
C TYR A 177 -3.33 -13.25 -14.19
N VAL A 178 -2.72 -14.15 -13.42
CA VAL A 178 -3.42 -14.90 -12.38
C VAL A 178 -3.33 -14.10 -11.07
N PRO A 179 -4.44 -13.72 -10.43
CA PRO A 179 -4.44 -12.91 -9.21
C PRO A 179 -4.11 -13.75 -7.96
N VAL A 180 -2.95 -14.42 -7.99
CA VAL A 180 -2.52 -15.38 -6.95
C VAL A 180 -2.54 -14.76 -5.57
N TRP A 181 -2.15 -13.49 -5.44
CA TRP A 181 -2.16 -12.82 -4.15
C TRP A 181 -3.57 -12.74 -3.56
N HIS A 182 -4.56 -12.36 -4.35
CA HIS A 182 -5.96 -12.26 -3.91
C HIS A 182 -6.57 -13.63 -3.62
N ILE A 183 -6.28 -14.63 -4.45
CA ILE A 183 -6.76 -16.02 -4.22
C ILE A 183 -6.21 -16.58 -2.89
N VAL A 184 -4.95 -16.29 -2.57
CA VAL A 184 -4.30 -16.85 -1.38
C VAL A 184 -4.62 -16.05 -0.11
N PHE A 185 -4.67 -14.72 -0.19
CA PHE A 185 -4.67 -13.86 1.00
C PHE A 185 -5.96 -13.06 1.22
N ASN A 186 -6.90 -13.03 0.27
CA ASN A 186 -8.18 -12.38 0.52
C ASN A 186 -8.91 -13.10 1.65
N GLY A 187 -9.53 -12.36 2.54
CA GLY A 187 -10.12 -12.91 3.77
C GLY A 187 -9.15 -12.95 4.97
N TYR A 188 -7.84 -12.91 4.73
CA TYR A 188 -6.80 -12.89 5.79
C TYR A 188 -6.11 -11.54 5.92
N ILE A 189 -5.78 -10.88 4.81
CA ILE A 189 -5.05 -9.62 4.77
C ILE A 189 -5.89 -8.59 4.03
N LEU A 190 -6.18 -7.47 4.70
CA LEU A 190 -6.85 -6.33 4.07
C LEU A 190 -5.95 -5.76 2.96
N ASN A 191 -6.56 -5.23 1.90
CA ASN A 191 -5.76 -4.72 0.79
C ASN A 191 -6.42 -3.59 0.00
N ASN A 192 -5.56 -2.87 -0.75
CA ASN A 192 -5.94 -2.08 -1.91
C ASN A 192 -5.43 -2.83 -3.15
N ALA A 193 -6.30 -3.25 -4.03
CA ALA A 193 -5.90 -3.95 -5.26
C ALA A 193 -5.25 -3.00 -6.26
N ALA A 194 -5.79 -1.79 -6.37
CA ALA A 194 -5.35 -0.79 -7.32
C ALA A 194 -5.53 0.62 -6.75
N ALA A 195 -4.85 1.58 -7.34
CA ALA A 195 -5.06 3.00 -7.10
C ALA A 195 -5.16 3.74 -8.43
N GLN A 196 -5.94 4.80 -8.44
CA GLN A 196 -6.02 5.72 -9.60
C GLN A 196 -4.77 6.59 -9.76
N THR A 197 -3.86 6.53 -8.85
CA THR A 197 -2.93 7.59 -8.53
C THR A 197 -1.49 7.09 -8.52
N VAL A 198 -0.64 7.91 -7.94
CA VAL A 198 0.77 7.72 -7.60
C VAL A 198 1.27 6.29 -7.75
N ASN A 199 2.41 6.14 -8.39
CA ASN A 199 3.17 4.91 -8.60
C ASN A 199 2.56 3.92 -9.63
N TYR A 200 1.25 3.67 -9.60
CA TYR A 200 0.60 2.60 -10.39
C TYR A 200 -0.75 3.04 -10.95
N PRO A 201 -0.80 4.15 -11.71
CA PRO A 201 -2.08 4.70 -12.16
C PRO A 201 -2.77 3.74 -13.13
N LEU A 202 -4.02 3.47 -12.86
CA LEU A 202 -4.97 2.90 -13.80
C LEU A 202 -5.94 3.99 -14.21
N LYS A 203 -6.29 4.01 -15.50
CA LYS A 203 -7.32 4.94 -16.00
C LYS A 203 -8.71 4.52 -15.53
N GLU A 204 -9.58 5.50 -15.29
CA GLU A 204 -11.00 5.24 -15.10
C GLU A 204 -11.67 4.77 -16.41
N PRO A 205 -12.66 3.88 -16.33
CA PRO A 205 -13.23 3.28 -15.11
C PRO A 205 -12.47 2.04 -14.62
N ILE A 206 -11.39 1.63 -15.27
CA ILE A 206 -10.66 0.39 -14.98
C ILE A 206 -10.21 0.33 -13.51
N SER A 207 -9.77 1.46 -12.95
CA SER A 207 -9.31 1.51 -11.56
C SER A 207 -10.44 1.17 -10.58
N ALA A 208 -11.61 1.79 -10.72
CA ALA A 208 -12.78 1.51 -9.88
C ALA A 208 -13.25 0.07 -10.04
N LEU A 209 -13.35 -0.42 -11.29
CA LEU A 209 -13.75 -1.80 -11.59
C LEU A 209 -12.78 -2.83 -11.00
N ARG A 210 -11.48 -2.52 -10.98
CA ARG A 210 -10.47 -3.40 -10.36
C ARG A 210 -10.62 -3.49 -8.84
N VAL A 211 -10.96 -2.39 -8.20
CA VAL A 211 -11.32 -2.36 -6.77
C VAL A 211 -12.53 -3.25 -6.49
N ILE A 212 -13.55 -3.18 -7.36
CA ILE A 212 -14.77 -3.99 -7.24
C ILE A 212 -14.49 -5.47 -7.50
N GLU A 213 -13.73 -5.81 -8.55
CA GLU A 213 -13.39 -7.20 -8.90
C GLU A 213 -12.81 -7.98 -7.73
N TYR A 214 -11.95 -7.34 -6.93
CA TYR A 214 -11.30 -7.96 -5.77
C TYR A 214 -11.92 -7.57 -4.44
N ALA A 215 -13.05 -6.88 -4.42
CA ALA A 215 -13.66 -6.33 -3.20
C ALA A 215 -12.63 -5.62 -2.28
N SER A 216 -11.64 -5.00 -2.89
CA SER A 216 -10.55 -4.34 -2.18
C SER A 216 -10.95 -2.92 -1.76
N ARG A 217 -10.20 -2.32 -0.85
CA ARG A 217 -10.48 -0.95 -0.40
C ARG A 217 -10.08 0.06 -1.46
N PRO A 218 -10.92 1.07 -1.75
CA PRO A 218 -10.49 2.20 -2.56
C PRO A 218 -9.41 3.00 -1.84
N ILE A 219 -8.49 3.59 -2.60
CA ILE A 219 -7.48 4.50 -2.08
C ILE A 219 -7.47 5.76 -2.93
N PHE A 220 -7.37 6.90 -2.27
CA PHE A 220 -7.32 8.21 -2.90
C PHE A 220 -6.12 8.99 -2.37
N TYR A 221 -5.43 9.70 -3.26
CA TYR A 221 -4.38 10.63 -2.91
C TYR A 221 -4.85 12.04 -3.16
N PHE A 222 -4.54 12.95 -2.25
CA PHE A 222 -4.86 14.37 -2.41
C PHE A 222 -3.79 15.24 -1.79
N TYR A 223 -3.65 16.44 -2.32
CA TYR A 223 -2.61 17.39 -1.99
C TYR A 223 -3.20 18.80 -1.82
N SER A 224 -2.61 19.61 -0.95
CA SER A 224 -2.94 21.03 -0.84
C SER A 224 -2.56 21.79 -2.11
N ALA A 225 -1.50 21.36 -2.80
CA ALA A 225 -1.09 21.88 -4.09
C ALA A 225 -0.53 20.76 -4.98
N TYR A 226 -1.04 20.66 -6.19
CA TYR A 226 -0.47 19.79 -7.22
C TYR A 226 0.81 20.43 -7.76
N ARG A 227 1.91 19.70 -7.71
CA ARG A 227 3.23 20.26 -8.10
C ARG A 227 3.52 20.24 -9.60
N GLY A 228 2.52 19.94 -10.44
CA GLY A 228 2.59 20.12 -11.89
C GLY A 228 3.44 19.12 -12.67
N ALA A 229 3.50 19.32 -13.98
CA ALA A 229 4.23 18.50 -14.93
C ALA A 229 5.71 18.32 -14.54
N GLY A 230 6.20 17.08 -14.61
CA GLY A 230 7.60 16.74 -14.33
C GLY A 230 7.83 15.90 -13.08
N ARG A 231 6.79 15.63 -12.27
CA ARG A 231 6.88 14.66 -11.17
C ARG A 231 6.10 13.40 -11.53
N ASN A 232 6.80 12.44 -12.08
CA ASN A 232 6.25 11.18 -12.61
C ASN A 232 5.54 10.29 -11.58
N TRP A 233 5.64 10.60 -10.30
CA TRP A 233 5.04 9.85 -9.22
C TRP A 233 3.66 10.38 -8.77
N MET A 234 3.27 11.58 -9.21
CA MET A 234 1.91 12.12 -8.99
C MET A 234 1.02 11.72 -10.17
N GLY A 235 -0.13 11.10 -9.90
CA GLY A 235 -1.10 10.72 -10.90
C GLY A 235 -1.89 11.93 -11.42
N GLU A 236 -2.34 11.87 -12.68
CA GLU A 236 -3.19 12.92 -13.27
C GLU A 236 -4.56 13.05 -12.58
N THR A 237 -4.99 11.97 -11.94
CA THR A 237 -6.28 11.88 -11.24
C THR A 237 -6.19 12.18 -9.75
N ASP A 238 -5.00 12.50 -9.24
CA ASP A 238 -4.83 12.86 -7.84
C ASP A 238 -5.65 14.10 -7.50
N LEU A 239 -6.29 14.04 -6.35
CA LEU A 239 -7.19 15.11 -5.91
C LEU A 239 -6.40 16.28 -5.34
N THR A 240 -6.96 17.50 -5.45
CA THR A 240 -6.39 18.70 -4.84
C THR A 240 -7.38 19.37 -3.91
N ILE A 241 -6.89 20.12 -2.92
CA ILE A 241 -7.69 20.87 -1.95
C ILE A 241 -7.16 22.30 -1.82
N LYS A 242 -7.04 23.00 -2.95
CA LYS A 242 -6.54 24.39 -3.00
C LYS A 242 -7.51 25.39 -2.40
N ASP A 243 -8.79 25.12 -2.58
CA ASP A 243 -9.90 25.96 -2.13
C ASP A 243 -11.12 25.11 -1.73
N LYS A 244 -12.17 25.77 -1.30
CA LYS A 244 -13.41 25.10 -0.88
C LYS A 244 -14.07 24.28 -1.99
N LYS A 245 -14.04 24.76 -3.23
CA LYS A 245 -14.62 24.06 -4.38
C LYS A 245 -13.85 22.77 -4.69
N ASP A 246 -12.52 22.83 -4.66
CA ASP A 246 -11.65 21.65 -4.81
C ASP A 246 -11.89 20.64 -3.69
N LEU A 247 -12.05 21.09 -2.45
CA LEU A 247 -12.37 20.24 -1.32
C LEU A 247 -13.71 19.52 -1.51
N GLU A 248 -14.78 20.27 -1.86
CA GLU A 248 -16.11 19.69 -2.10
C GLU A 248 -16.08 18.65 -3.21
N ARG A 249 -15.37 18.92 -4.32
CA ARG A 249 -15.17 17.96 -5.41
C ARG A 249 -14.42 16.70 -4.92
N SER A 250 -13.34 16.88 -4.20
CA SER A 250 -12.52 15.77 -3.70
C SER A 250 -13.31 14.89 -2.72
N VAL A 251 -14.07 15.49 -1.83
CA VAL A 251 -14.96 14.78 -0.91
C VAL A 251 -16.04 14.00 -1.67
N ALA A 252 -16.62 14.57 -2.73
CA ALA A 252 -17.62 13.89 -3.54
C ALA A 252 -17.04 12.63 -4.23
N VAL A 253 -15.81 12.71 -4.77
CA VAL A 253 -15.12 11.57 -5.40
C VAL A 253 -14.83 10.48 -4.35
N ILE A 254 -14.29 10.84 -3.19
CA ILE A 254 -14.00 9.89 -2.10
C ILE A 254 -15.29 9.23 -1.62
N LYS A 255 -16.34 10.04 -1.43
CA LYS A 255 -17.64 9.52 -0.99
C LYS A 255 -18.24 8.53 -1.99
N LYS A 256 -18.17 8.81 -3.28
CA LYS A 256 -18.64 7.87 -4.32
C LYS A 256 -17.92 6.53 -4.21
N GLY A 257 -16.59 6.52 -4.18
CA GLY A 257 -15.82 5.28 -4.05
C GLY A 257 -16.08 4.53 -2.74
N TYR A 258 -16.30 5.27 -1.64
CA TYR A 258 -16.68 4.66 -0.36
C TYR A 258 -18.08 4.04 -0.41
N ASP A 259 -19.06 4.72 -0.99
CA ASP A 259 -20.45 4.22 -1.07
C ASP A 259 -20.52 2.93 -1.93
N GLU A 260 -19.76 2.86 -3.01
CA GLU A 260 -19.61 1.64 -3.83
C GLU A 260 -18.95 0.50 -3.02
N PHE A 261 -17.80 0.77 -2.41
CA PHE A 261 -17.07 -0.20 -1.60
C PHE A 261 -17.89 -0.71 -0.42
N LYS A 262 -18.63 0.16 0.27
CA LYS A 262 -19.41 -0.17 1.47
C LYS A 262 -20.36 -1.34 1.24
N THR A 263 -20.91 -1.47 0.05
CA THR A 263 -21.84 -2.56 -0.30
C THR A 263 -21.13 -3.92 -0.42
N LEU A 264 -19.82 -3.91 -0.65
CA LEU A 264 -18.96 -5.09 -0.87
C LEU A 264 -17.95 -5.34 0.26
N GLN A 265 -17.91 -4.47 1.27
CA GLN A 265 -16.88 -4.54 2.31
C GLN A 265 -16.84 -5.87 3.07
N TYR A 266 -17.99 -6.58 3.17
CA TYR A 266 -18.06 -7.88 3.82
C TYR A 266 -17.22 -8.95 3.10
N LEU A 267 -17.02 -8.82 1.77
CA LEU A 267 -16.21 -9.73 0.98
C LEU A 267 -14.71 -9.67 1.33
N GLN A 268 -14.26 -8.63 2.02
CA GLN A 268 -12.89 -8.59 2.54
C GLN A 268 -12.62 -9.63 3.63
N LEU A 269 -13.66 -10.18 4.22
CA LEU A 269 -13.59 -11.27 5.21
C LEU A 269 -13.89 -12.64 4.59
N CYS A 270 -14.12 -12.70 3.28
CA CYS A 270 -14.36 -13.91 2.52
C CYS A 270 -13.11 -14.28 1.71
N HIS A 271 -12.85 -15.58 1.55
CA HIS A 271 -11.83 -16.02 0.60
C HIS A 271 -12.29 -15.76 -0.83
N LEU A 272 -11.38 -15.43 -1.70
CA LEU A 272 -11.59 -15.44 -3.14
C LEU A 272 -11.28 -16.86 -3.63
N ASP A 273 -12.31 -17.67 -3.82
CA ASP A 273 -12.17 -19.08 -4.21
C ASP A 273 -11.73 -19.22 -5.65
N ASP A 274 -12.18 -18.30 -6.53
CA ASP A 274 -11.82 -18.32 -7.94
C ASP A 274 -11.96 -16.92 -8.58
N ASN A 275 -11.16 -16.67 -9.64
CA ASN A 275 -11.25 -15.49 -10.49
C ASN A 275 -10.95 -15.92 -11.91
N TYR A 276 -11.96 -15.92 -12.76
CA TYR A 276 -11.87 -16.44 -14.14
C TYR A 276 -12.51 -15.51 -15.16
N GLU A 277 -12.13 -15.68 -16.40
CA GLU A 277 -12.67 -14.93 -17.53
C GLU A 277 -13.88 -15.64 -18.11
N LEU A 278 -15.03 -14.97 -18.14
CA LEU A 278 -16.27 -15.44 -18.75
C LEU A 278 -16.27 -15.23 -20.28
N ALA A 279 -15.73 -14.12 -20.70
CA ALA A 279 -15.51 -13.71 -22.07
C ALA A 279 -14.38 -12.68 -22.08
N LYS A 280 -13.77 -12.42 -23.23
CA LYS A 280 -12.68 -11.45 -23.34
C LYS A 280 -13.06 -10.10 -22.70
N GLY A 281 -12.38 -9.77 -21.60
CA GLY A 281 -12.60 -8.54 -20.84
C GLY A 281 -13.83 -8.59 -19.92
N VAL A 282 -14.40 -9.78 -19.66
CA VAL A 282 -15.44 -9.96 -18.62
C VAL A 282 -14.95 -10.97 -17.60
N LYS A 283 -14.78 -10.56 -16.37
CA LYS A 283 -14.25 -11.36 -15.27
C LYS A 283 -15.32 -11.70 -14.24
N CYS A 284 -15.19 -12.86 -13.62
CA CYS A 284 -16.02 -13.28 -12.50
C CYS A 284 -15.14 -13.64 -11.31
N SER A 285 -15.37 -12.97 -10.20
CA SER A 285 -14.77 -13.30 -8.89
C SER A 285 -15.80 -14.08 -8.08
N HIS A 286 -15.44 -15.26 -7.60
CA HIS A 286 -16.26 -16.12 -6.78
C HIS A 286 -15.73 -16.17 -5.36
N TYR A 287 -16.57 -15.84 -4.39
CA TYR A 287 -16.19 -15.75 -2.98
C TYR A 287 -16.76 -16.91 -2.17
N SER A 288 -16.11 -17.23 -1.06
CA SER A 288 -16.44 -18.39 -0.21
C SER A 288 -17.84 -18.37 0.42
N ASP A 289 -18.50 -17.21 0.47
CA ASP A 289 -19.90 -17.08 0.89
C ASP A 289 -20.91 -17.35 -0.23
N GLY A 290 -20.43 -17.70 -1.43
CA GLY A 290 -21.23 -17.93 -2.64
C GLY A 290 -21.49 -16.67 -3.46
N THR A 291 -21.06 -15.49 -3.02
CA THR A 291 -21.17 -14.25 -3.79
C THR A 291 -20.31 -14.32 -5.03
N ARG A 292 -20.87 -13.88 -6.17
CA ARG A 292 -20.13 -13.69 -7.42
C ARG A 292 -20.18 -12.21 -7.82
N VAL A 293 -19.02 -11.67 -8.12
CA VAL A 293 -18.87 -10.31 -8.64
C VAL A 293 -18.46 -10.43 -10.11
N VAL A 294 -19.34 -10.02 -11.02
CA VAL A 294 -19.09 -10.06 -12.47
C VAL A 294 -18.78 -8.66 -12.94
N VAL A 295 -17.59 -8.46 -13.48
CA VAL A 295 -17.08 -7.16 -13.94
C VAL A 295 -16.90 -7.19 -15.45
N ASN A 296 -17.51 -6.22 -16.12
CA ASN A 296 -17.40 -6.03 -17.56
C ASN A 296 -16.50 -4.83 -17.86
N TYR A 297 -15.29 -5.10 -18.34
CA TYR A 297 -14.30 -4.06 -18.75
C TYR A 297 -14.51 -3.61 -20.21
N THR A 298 -15.48 -4.17 -20.92
CA THR A 298 -15.70 -3.89 -22.35
C THR A 298 -16.67 -2.73 -22.58
N LYS A 299 -16.78 -2.30 -23.83
CA LYS A 299 -17.75 -1.28 -24.25
C LYS A 299 -19.10 -1.86 -24.67
N GLU A 300 -19.23 -3.18 -24.63
CA GLU A 300 -20.46 -3.90 -25.04
C GLU A 300 -21.12 -4.51 -23.80
N PRO A 301 -22.45 -4.63 -23.74
CA PRO A 301 -23.13 -5.31 -22.66
C PRO A 301 -22.84 -6.82 -22.68
N TYR A 302 -22.83 -7.44 -21.53
CA TYR A 302 -22.68 -8.88 -21.36
C TYR A 302 -23.88 -9.44 -20.59
N ILE A 303 -24.38 -10.61 -20.96
CA ILE A 303 -25.46 -11.26 -20.23
C ILE A 303 -24.89 -12.40 -19.37
N PHE A 304 -25.05 -12.28 -18.08
CA PHE A 304 -24.69 -13.30 -17.12
C PHE A 304 -25.93 -13.85 -16.42
N GLU A 305 -26.24 -15.12 -16.63
CA GLU A 305 -27.40 -15.81 -16.04
C GLU A 305 -28.73 -15.03 -16.20
N GLY A 306 -28.92 -14.43 -17.36
CA GLY A 306 -30.13 -13.66 -17.71
C GLY A 306 -30.14 -12.22 -17.19
N GLN A 307 -29.08 -11.77 -16.50
CA GLN A 307 -28.91 -10.39 -16.07
C GLN A 307 -27.88 -9.66 -16.95
N GLU A 308 -28.19 -8.43 -17.29
CA GLU A 308 -27.27 -7.60 -18.07
C GLU A 308 -26.19 -7.01 -17.17
N VAL A 309 -24.93 -7.19 -17.56
CA VAL A 309 -23.77 -6.47 -17.06
C VAL A 309 -23.44 -5.36 -18.06
N ALA A 310 -23.83 -4.14 -17.75
CA ALA A 310 -23.65 -3.00 -18.65
C ALA A 310 -22.16 -2.77 -18.98
N PRO A 311 -21.85 -2.08 -20.10
CA PRO A 311 -20.48 -1.69 -20.44
C PRO A 311 -19.77 -0.96 -19.30
N GLU A 312 -18.50 -1.29 -19.06
CA GLU A 312 -17.67 -0.67 -18.02
C GLU A 312 -18.39 -0.62 -16.65
N ASN A 313 -19.04 -1.73 -16.28
CA ASN A 313 -19.83 -1.83 -15.07
C ASN A 313 -19.72 -3.23 -14.46
N TYR A 314 -20.48 -3.47 -13.40
CA TYR A 314 -20.49 -4.75 -12.70
C TYR A 314 -21.87 -5.11 -12.17
N ILE A 315 -22.04 -6.39 -11.85
CA ILE A 315 -23.17 -6.87 -11.03
C ILE A 315 -22.66 -7.74 -9.88
N VAL A 316 -23.46 -7.82 -8.84
CA VAL A 316 -23.21 -8.69 -7.67
C VAL A 316 -24.35 -9.69 -7.58
N VAL A 317 -24.03 -10.97 -7.72
CA VAL A 317 -24.97 -12.07 -7.61
C VAL A 317 -24.75 -12.78 -6.29
N LYS A 318 -25.72 -12.70 -5.39
CA LYS A 318 -25.73 -13.45 -4.13
C LYS A 318 -26.51 -14.74 -4.31
N ARG A 319 -26.03 -15.80 -3.72
CA ARG A 319 -26.81 -17.05 -3.63
C ARG A 319 -27.93 -16.91 -2.61
#